data_f66b094ae7d0c5cd211f5c1f751074d4
#
_entry.id   f66b094ae7d0c5cd211f5c1f751074d4
#
_cell.length_a   1.000
_cell.length_b   1.000
_cell.length_c   1.000
_cell.angle_alpha   90.00
_cell.angle_beta   90.00
_cell.angle_gamma   90.00
#
_symmetry.space_group_name_H-M   'P 1'
#
loop_
_entity.id
_entity.type
_entity.pdbx_description
1 polymer ?
#
loop_
_entity_poly.entity_id
_entity_poly.type
_entity_poly.pdbx_seq_one_letter_code
_entity_poly.pdbx_strand_id
1 'polypeptide(L)'
;MYANDRRLRMEAGTSPKTLNNELGYLRSVYNELRGLGVIDYANPLELVKPLRIQERELSWLTNEQISELLEVIRTRCDNPHVEMITLICLATGARWSEAEKLKPTGLRNGVITFSGTKSGRVRSVPISVELEAKIREHWKRHGQPNSAITSFRRALAKTSIQLPKGQAAHSLRHTFASHFIQSGGNILTLQKILGHSSLAMTMRYAHLAQDHLVAALHFGPFREIVI
;
A
#
# COMPACT_ATOMS: atom_id res chain seq x y z
N MET A 1 -20.41 -30.85 -1.68
CA MET A 1 -20.92 -29.95 -0.64
C MET A 1 -20.29 -28.56 -0.73
N TYR A 2 -19.00 -28.36 -0.43
CA TYR A 2 -18.33 -27.03 -0.42
C TYR A 2 -18.41 -26.27 -1.77
N ALA A 3 -18.21 -26.93 -2.92
CA ALA A 3 -18.28 -26.27 -4.22
C ALA A 3 -19.69 -25.75 -4.55
N ASN A 4 -20.72 -26.44 -4.11
CA ASN A 4 -22.11 -26.02 -4.30
C ASN A 4 -22.47 -24.84 -3.40
N ASP A 5 -22.06 -24.89 -2.11
CA ASP A 5 -22.19 -23.78 -1.18
C ASP A 5 -21.53 -22.49 -1.72
N ARG A 6 -20.31 -22.62 -2.23
CA ARG A 6 -19.56 -21.50 -2.83
C ARG A 6 -20.30 -20.88 -4.02
N ARG A 7 -20.97 -21.71 -4.88
CA ARG A 7 -21.78 -21.22 -5.98
C ARG A 7 -22.99 -20.43 -5.49
N LEU A 8 -23.75 -20.99 -4.56
CA LEU A 8 -24.93 -20.34 -3.98
C LEU A 8 -24.59 -19.00 -3.32
N ARG A 9 -23.46 -18.92 -2.64
CA ARG A 9 -23.01 -17.67 -2.00
C ARG A 9 -22.53 -16.63 -3.01
N MET A 10 -21.99 -17.05 -4.16
CA MET A 10 -21.70 -16.13 -5.27
C MET A 10 -22.99 -15.54 -5.85
N GLU A 11 -24.00 -16.39 -6.09
CA GLU A 11 -25.32 -15.99 -6.56
C GLU A 11 -25.99 -15.01 -5.55
N ALA A 12 -25.75 -15.19 -4.25
CA ALA A 12 -26.17 -14.30 -3.18
C ALA A 12 -25.29 -13.02 -3.04
N GLY A 13 -24.34 -12.77 -3.96
CA GLY A 13 -23.53 -11.55 -3.99
C GLY A 13 -22.23 -11.57 -3.18
N THR A 14 -21.82 -12.73 -2.61
CA THR A 14 -20.51 -12.84 -1.93
C THR A 14 -19.37 -12.75 -2.94
N SER A 15 -18.39 -11.89 -2.69
CA SER A 15 -17.29 -11.68 -3.62
C SER A 15 -16.37 -12.90 -3.77
N PRO A 16 -15.83 -13.19 -4.98
CA PRO A 16 -14.84 -14.26 -5.18
C PRO A 16 -13.65 -14.16 -4.24
N LYS A 17 -13.21 -12.94 -3.92
CA LYS A 17 -12.11 -12.69 -2.99
C LYS A 17 -12.44 -13.15 -1.56
N THR A 18 -13.65 -12.88 -1.09
CA THR A 18 -14.11 -13.34 0.22
C THR A 18 -14.12 -14.85 0.31
N LEU A 19 -14.68 -15.52 -0.70
CA LEU A 19 -14.73 -16.98 -0.78
C LEU A 19 -13.33 -17.62 -0.86
N ASN A 20 -12.41 -17.00 -1.58
CA ASN A 20 -11.03 -17.47 -1.62
C ASN A 20 -10.29 -17.30 -0.26
N ASN A 21 -10.56 -16.21 0.46
CA ASN A 21 -10.00 -16.02 1.80
C ASN A 21 -10.53 -17.08 2.77
N GLU A 22 -11.83 -17.37 2.73
CA GLU A 22 -12.44 -18.43 3.56
C GLU A 22 -11.88 -19.82 3.23
N LEU A 23 -11.70 -20.13 1.93
CA LEU A 23 -11.03 -21.36 1.50
C LEU A 23 -9.62 -21.45 2.10
N GLY A 24 -8.87 -20.34 2.08
CA GLY A 24 -7.53 -20.26 2.68
C GLY A 24 -7.55 -20.51 4.18
N TYR A 25 -8.49 -19.92 4.92
CA TYR A 25 -8.64 -20.13 6.36
C TYR A 25 -8.99 -21.58 6.68
N LEU A 26 -9.96 -22.16 5.98
CA LEU A 26 -10.33 -23.56 6.18
C LEU A 26 -9.15 -24.52 5.92
N ARG A 27 -8.42 -24.29 4.83
CA ARG A 27 -7.21 -25.07 4.53
C ARG A 27 -6.16 -24.97 5.65
N SER A 28 -5.94 -23.75 6.15
CA SER A 28 -4.97 -23.53 7.23
C SER A 28 -5.37 -24.28 8.50
N VAL A 29 -6.66 -24.26 8.86
CA VAL A 29 -7.17 -25.01 10.03
C VAL A 29 -6.96 -26.51 9.85
N TYR A 30 -7.32 -27.08 8.70
CA TYR A 30 -7.11 -28.50 8.44
C TYR A 30 -5.63 -28.89 8.50
N ASN A 31 -4.76 -28.09 7.89
CA ASN A 31 -3.33 -28.37 7.87
C ASN A 31 -2.72 -28.28 9.29
N GLU A 32 -3.18 -27.32 10.10
CA GLU A 32 -2.75 -27.18 11.51
C GLU A 32 -3.20 -28.38 12.35
N LEU A 33 -4.47 -28.78 12.27
CA LEU A 33 -4.99 -29.93 12.98
C LEU A 33 -4.26 -31.22 12.62
N ARG A 34 -3.90 -31.37 11.34
CA ARG A 34 -3.10 -32.50 10.87
C ARG A 34 -1.66 -32.41 11.40
N GLY A 35 -1.05 -31.26 11.41
CA GLY A 35 0.29 -31.05 11.97
C GLY A 35 0.36 -31.32 13.46
N LEU A 36 -0.73 -31.08 14.18
CA LEU A 36 -0.88 -31.40 15.62
C LEU A 36 -1.27 -32.87 15.89
N GLY A 37 -1.46 -33.69 14.86
CA GLY A 37 -1.88 -35.09 15.02
C GLY A 37 -3.34 -35.29 15.49
N VAL A 38 -4.16 -34.21 15.46
CA VAL A 38 -5.59 -34.27 15.85
C VAL A 38 -6.42 -35.01 14.80
N ILE A 39 -6.02 -34.92 13.53
CA ILE A 39 -6.62 -35.64 12.42
C ILE A 39 -5.51 -36.30 11.58
N ASP A 40 -5.81 -37.47 11.00
CA ASP A 40 -4.86 -38.27 10.20
C ASP A 40 -5.18 -38.30 8.69
N TYR A 41 -6.34 -37.74 8.29
CA TYR A 41 -6.78 -37.73 6.89
C TYR A 41 -6.31 -36.51 6.13
N ALA A 42 -6.24 -36.64 4.80
CA ALA A 42 -5.86 -35.55 3.91
C ALA A 42 -6.87 -34.40 3.95
N ASN A 43 -6.38 -33.16 3.77
CA ASN A 43 -7.25 -31.99 3.75
C ASN A 43 -8.27 -32.08 2.58
N PRO A 44 -9.57 -32.22 2.87
CA PRO A 44 -10.60 -32.42 1.83
C PRO A 44 -10.75 -31.20 0.88
N LEU A 45 -10.17 -30.06 1.25
CA LEU A 45 -10.19 -28.83 0.44
C LEU A 45 -8.91 -28.65 -0.39
N GLU A 46 -7.94 -29.54 -0.31
CA GLU A 46 -6.64 -29.40 -0.97
C GLU A 46 -6.76 -29.18 -2.48
N LEU A 47 -7.64 -29.93 -3.13
CA LEU A 47 -7.86 -29.88 -4.58
C LEU A 47 -8.86 -28.78 -5.03
N VAL A 48 -9.47 -28.05 -4.09
CA VAL A 48 -10.44 -27.01 -4.43
C VAL A 48 -9.73 -25.79 -5.00
N LYS A 49 -9.79 -25.55 -6.29
CA LYS A 49 -9.14 -24.37 -6.91
C LYS A 49 -9.77 -23.05 -6.43
N PRO A 50 -8.96 -22.03 -6.13
CA PRO A 50 -9.46 -20.68 -5.90
C PRO A 50 -10.23 -20.16 -7.13
N LEU A 51 -11.22 -19.30 -6.89
CA LEU A 51 -11.93 -18.60 -7.95
C LEU A 51 -11.00 -17.58 -8.62
N ARG A 52 -11.11 -17.43 -9.93
CA ARG A 52 -10.41 -16.36 -10.65
C ARG A 52 -10.91 -14.99 -10.12
N ILE A 53 -9.98 -14.15 -9.76
CA ILE A 53 -10.26 -12.77 -9.37
C ILE A 53 -9.68 -11.91 -10.50
N GLN A 54 -10.50 -11.06 -11.10
CA GLN A 54 -9.97 -10.02 -11.98
C GLN A 54 -9.14 -9.06 -11.12
N GLU A 55 -7.88 -8.90 -11.47
CA GLU A 55 -7.05 -7.89 -10.84
C GLU A 55 -7.63 -6.51 -11.17
N ARG A 56 -7.90 -5.74 -10.13
CA ARG A 56 -8.34 -4.35 -10.31
C ARG A 56 -7.12 -3.54 -10.73
N GLU A 57 -7.30 -2.73 -11.75
CA GLU A 57 -6.30 -1.75 -12.13
C GLU A 57 -5.93 -0.89 -10.91
N LEU A 58 -4.64 -0.61 -10.82
CA LEU A 58 -4.11 0.28 -9.81
C LEU A 58 -4.52 1.71 -10.17
N SER A 59 -5.25 2.36 -9.28
CA SER A 59 -5.53 3.78 -9.42
C SER A 59 -4.52 4.57 -8.60
N TRP A 60 -3.87 5.51 -9.25
CA TRP A 60 -2.98 6.49 -8.61
C TRP A 60 -3.37 7.90 -9.06
N LEU A 61 -2.93 8.90 -8.32
CA LEU A 61 -3.24 10.30 -8.58
C LEU A 61 -2.17 10.91 -9.48
N THR A 62 -2.59 11.75 -10.43
CA THR A 62 -1.68 12.64 -11.17
C THR A 62 -1.24 13.80 -10.28
N ASN A 63 -0.26 14.60 -10.74
CA ASN A 63 0.21 15.80 -10.00
C ASN A 63 -0.92 16.82 -9.82
N GLU A 64 -1.77 17.00 -10.84
CA GLU A 64 -2.92 17.88 -10.80
C GLU A 64 -3.95 17.40 -9.78
N GLN A 65 -4.23 16.10 -9.75
CA GLN A 65 -5.14 15.49 -8.78
C GLN A 65 -4.59 15.56 -7.34
N ILE A 66 -3.28 15.41 -7.16
CA ILE A 66 -2.64 15.63 -5.85
C ILE A 66 -2.83 17.06 -5.39
N SER A 67 -2.62 18.02 -6.29
CA SER A 67 -2.80 19.46 -6.02
C SER A 67 -4.25 19.79 -5.67
N GLU A 68 -5.22 19.30 -6.44
CA GLU A 68 -6.66 19.42 -6.14
C GLU A 68 -7.01 18.85 -4.77
N LEU A 69 -6.55 17.63 -4.48
CA LEU A 69 -6.82 16.97 -3.22
C LEU A 69 -6.29 17.78 -2.03
N LEU A 70 -5.06 18.25 -2.11
CA LEU A 70 -4.44 19.05 -1.05
C LEU A 70 -5.16 20.40 -0.86
N GLU A 71 -5.59 21.04 -1.94
CA GLU A 71 -6.36 22.29 -1.88
C GLU A 71 -7.71 22.07 -1.18
N VAL A 72 -8.44 21.01 -1.56
CA VAL A 72 -9.72 20.66 -0.89
C VAL A 72 -9.50 20.31 0.58
N ILE A 73 -8.41 19.62 0.92
CA ILE A 73 -8.09 19.30 2.33
C ILE A 73 -7.87 20.60 3.10
N ARG A 74 -7.10 21.54 2.58
CA ARG A 74 -6.79 22.83 3.25
C ARG A 74 -7.99 23.72 3.43
N THR A 75 -8.87 23.77 2.44
CA THR A 75 -9.97 24.75 2.39
C THR A 75 -11.29 24.21 2.92
N ARG A 76 -11.50 22.88 2.90
CA ARG A 76 -12.81 22.27 3.16
C ARG A 76 -12.78 21.10 4.15
N CYS A 77 -11.67 20.90 4.87
CA CYS A 77 -11.54 19.85 5.85
C CYS A 77 -11.24 20.45 7.24
N ASP A 78 -12.13 20.22 8.20
CA ASP A 78 -11.99 20.76 9.56
C ASP A 78 -10.98 19.99 10.42
N ASN A 79 -10.60 18.78 10.02
CA ASN A 79 -9.64 17.99 10.76
C ASN A 79 -8.19 18.33 10.33
N PRO A 80 -7.40 19.01 11.19
CA PRO A 80 -6.07 19.50 10.84
C PRO A 80 -5.07 18.39 10.53
N HIS A 81 -5.33 17.16 10.99
CA HIS A 81 -4.39 16.03 10.81
C HIS A 81 -4.42 15.45 9.40
N VAL A 82 -5.49 15.67 8.62
CA VAL A 82 -5.68 15.03 7.31
C VAL A 82 -4.59 15.43 6.33
N GLU A 83 -4.24 16.71 6.25
CA GLU A 83 -3.18 17.17 5.35
C GLU A 83 -1.84 16.51 5.68
N MET A 84 -1.45 16.53 6.96
CA MET A 84 -0.17 15.98 7.38
C MET A 84 -0.06 14.49 7.12
N ILE A 85 -1.09 13.71 7.43
CA ILE A 85 -1.12 12.27 7.14
C ILE A 85 -1.03 12.01 5.64
N THR A 86 -1.76 12.80 4.83
CA THR A 86 -1.73 12.71 3.36
C THR A 86 -0.32 12.97 2.82
N LEU A 87 0.35 14.02 3.28
CA LEU A 87 1.72 14.35 2.88
C LEU A 87 2.71 13.23 3.25
N ILE A 88 2.61 12.67 4.45
CA ILE A 88 3.46 11.54 4.87
C ILE A 88 3.22 10.33 3.95
N CYS A 89 1.96 10.00 3.64
CA CYS A 89 1.63 8.89 2.75
C CYS A 89 2.19 9.10 1.33
N LEU A 90 2.05 10.31 0.79
CA LEU A 90 2.55 10.66 -0.55
C LEU A 90 4.09 10.71 -0.60
N ALA A 91 4.76 11.09 0.48
CA ALA A 91 6.22 11.18 0.52
C ALA A 91 6.92 9.84 0.81
N THR A 92 6.25 8.90 1.47
CA THR A 92 6.91 7.68 2.00
C THR A 92 6.27 6.38 1.52
N GLY A 93 5.12 6.46 0.84
CA GLY A 93 4.32 5.30 0.51
C GLY A 93 3.75 4.57 1.74
N ALA A 94 3.68 5.23 2.89
CA ALA A 94 3.12 4.65 4.11
C ALA A 94 1.63 4.29 3.92
N ARG A 95 1.18 3.28 4.67
CA ARG A 95 -0.26 3.05 4.82
C ARG A 95 -0.84 4.17 5.68
N TRP A 96 -2.09 4.53 5.43
CA TRP A 96 -2.77 5.56 6.22
C TRP A 96 -2.59 5.37 7.73
N SER A 97 -2.87 4.17 8.22
CA SER A 97 -2.76 3.86 9.65
C SER A 97 -1.33 3.92 10.21
N GLU A 98 -0.30 3.76 9.37
CA GLU A 98 1.10 3.90 9.77
C GLU A 98 1.46 5.39 9.91
N ALA A 99 1.03 6.21 8.96
CA ALA A 99 1.23 7.66 9.01
C ALA A 99 0.42 8.31 10.15
N GLU A 100 -0.83 7.88 10.33
CA GLU A 100 -1.72 8.34 11.41
C GLU A 100 -1.19 8.02 12.81
N LYS A 101 -0.54 6.86 12.97
CA LYS A 101 0.04 6.39 14.24
C LYS A 101 1.51 6.75 14.43
N LEU A 102 2.08 7.54 13.53
CA LEU A 102 3.48 7.96 13.63
C LEU A 102 3.72 8.79 14.90
N LYS A 103 4.68 8.34 15.71
CA LYS A 103 5.07 9.01 16.95
C LYS A 103 6.31 9.88 16.73
N PRO A 104 6.55 10.91 17.57
CA PRO A 104 7.77 11.72 17.51
C PRO A 104 9.06 10.91 17.59
N THR A 105 9.05 9.80 18.34
CA THR A 105 10.19 8.87 18.44
C THR A 105 10.53 8.17 17.13
N GLY A 106 9.57 8.08 16.22
CA GLY A 106 9.75 7.51 14.87
C GLY A 106 10.28 8.50 13.83
N LEU A 107 10.50 9.77 14.19
CA LEU A 107 11.04 10.79 13.29
C LEU A 107 12.37 11.33 13.85
N ARG A 108 13.47 10.96 13.19
CA ARG A 108 14.82 11.38 13.60
C ARG A 108 15.70 11.65 12.37
N ASN A 109 16.39 12.78 12.38
CA ASN A 109 17.42 13.12 11.39
C ASN A 109 16.98 12.93 9.92
N GLY A 110 15.81 13.44 9.55
CA GLY A 110 15.30 13.32 8.20
C GLY A 110 14.79 11.91 7.82
N VAL A 111 14.57 11.03 8.81
CA VAL A 111 14.13 9.66 8.56
C VAL A 111 12.88 9.34 9.38
N ILE A 112 11.85 8.84 8.70
CA ILE A 112 10.68 8.25 9.35
C ILE A 112 10.87 6.74 9.47
N THR A 113 10.75 6.22 10.69
CA THR A 113 10.77 4.79 10.99
C THR A 113 9.37 4.33 11.37
N PHE A 114 8.82 3.45 10.57
CA PHE A 114 7.55 2.79 10.81
C PHE A 114 7.79 1.45 11.52
N SER A 115 7.33 1.37 12.77
CA SER A 115 7.34 0.16 13.61
C SER A 115 5.89 -0.28 13.88
N GLY A 116 5.71 -1.52 14.33
CA GLY A 116 4.36 -2.05 14.65
C GLY A 116 3.48 -2.23 13.41
N THR A 117 4.09 -2.45 12.26
CA THR A 117 3.36 -2.68 11.01
C THR A 117 2.63 -4.04 11.05
N LYS A 118 1.54 -4.20 10.29
CA LYS A 118 0.78 -5.44 10.18
C LYS A 118 1.65 -6.65 9.77
N SER A 119 2.79 -6.41 9.14
CA SER A 119 3.78 -7.44 8.74
C SER A 119 4.88 -7.68 9.78
N GLY A 120 4.87 -6.99 10.93
CA GLY A 120 5.92 -7.05 11.95
C GLY A 120 7.26 -6.42 11.54
N ARG A 121 7.40 -5.95 10.30
CA ARG A 121 8.68 -5.42 9.79
C ARG A 121 8.81 -3.94 10.09
N VAL A 122 9.97 -3.58 10.63
CA VAL A 122 10.40 -2.19 10.76
C VAL A 122 10.99 -1.72 9.43
N ARG A 123 10.64 -0.52 9.00
CA ARG A 123 11.26 0.11 7.83
C ARG A 123 11.46 1.59 8.08
N SER A 124 12.54 2.12 7.50
CA SER A 124 12.90 3.52 7.59
C SER A 124 12.92 4.14 6.20
N VAL A 125 12.33 5.31 6.07
CA VAL A 125 12.22 6.05 4.80
C VAL A 125 12.74 7.46 5.03
N PRO A 126 13.75 7.93 4.27
CA PRO A 126 14.20 9.29 4.33
C PRO A 126 13.12 10.25 3.79
N ILE A 127 13.05 11.43 4.39
CA ILE A 127 12.16 12.52 3.97
C ILE A 127 12.95 13.82 3.85
N SER A 128 12.36 14.80 3.18
CA SER A 128 12.98 16.12 3.07
C SER A 128 12.96 16.88 4.40
N VAL A 129 13.88 17.82 4.55
CA VAL A 129 14.00 18.70 5.73
C VAL A 129 12.72 19.50 5.92
N GLU A 130 12.11 19.96 4.83
CA GLU A 130 10.87 20.74 4.83
C GLU A 130 9.69 19.91 5.36
N LEU A 131 9.60 18.64 4.96
CA LEU A 131 8.55 17.76 5.48
C LEU A 131 8.77 17.44 6.95
N GLU A 132 10.01 17.19 7.38
CA GLU A 132 10.32 17.00 8.81
C GLU A 132 9.90 18.22 9.63
N ALA A 133 10.25 19.42 9.19
CA ALA A 133 9.88 20.65 9.87
C ALA A 133 8.36 20.83 9.97
N LYS A 134 7.62 20.58 8.89
CA LYS A 134 6.15 20.61 8.87
C LYS A 134 5.54 19.60 9.84
N ILE A 135 6.06 18.38 9.90
CA ILE A 135 5.56 17.33 10.81
C ILE A 135 5.77 17.78 12.27
N ARG A 136 6.95 18.29 12.61
CA ARG A 136 7.28 18.76 13.97
C ARG A 136 6.42 19.94 14.39
N GLU A 137 6.23 20.92 13.50
CA GLU A 137 5.36 22.07 13.76
C GLU A 137 3.91 21.64 13.93
N HIS A 138 3.44 20.72 13.08
CA HIS A 138 2.09 20.17 13.20
C HIS A 138 1.86 19.53 14.57
N TRP A 139 2.80 18.67 15.03
CA TRP A 139 2.69 18.04 16.34
C TRP A 139 2.72 19.05 17.49
N LYS A 140 3.52 20.11 17.36
CA LYS A 140 3.56 21.19 18.36
C LYS A 140 2.23 21.93 18.46
N ARG A 141 1.55 22.16 17.34
CA ARG A 141 0.30 22.92 17.25
C ARG A 141 -0.95 22.10 17.56
N HIS A 142 -1.01 20.86 17.08
CA HIS A 142 -2.23 20.03 17.09
C HIS A 142 -2.07 18.71 17.84
N GLY A 143 -0.89 18.41 18.36
CA GLY A 143 -0.59 17.11 18.96
C GLY A 143 -0.48 15.98 17.94
N GLN A 144 -0.50 14.74 18.45
CA GLN A 144 -0.48 13.55 17.61
C GLN A 144 -1.84 13.33 16.95
N PRO A 145 -1.87 12.83 15.69
CA PRO A 145 -3.12 12.52 15.02
C PRO A 145 -3.97 11.51 15.80
N ASN A 146 -5.25 11.76 15.82
CA ASN A 146 -6.30 10.79 16.13
C ASN A 146 -6.93 10.29 14.83
N SER A 147 -8.06 9.56 14.90
CA SER A 147 -8.70 9.02 13.70
C SER A 147 -9.12 10.10 12.70
N ALA A 148 -8.45 10.14 11.54
CA ALA A 148 -8.65 11.13 10.49
C ALA A 148 -9.17 10.55 9.15
N ILE A 149 -9.27 9.23 9.04
CA ILE A 149 -9.63 8.54 7.77
C ILE A 149 -11.00 8.93 7.23
N THR A 150 -11.98 9.16 8.11
CA THR A 150 -13.34 9.56 7.69
C THR A 150 -13.33 10.97 7.11
N SER A 151 -12.59 11.90 7.73
CA SER A 151 -12.41 13.27 7.24
C SER A 151 -11.68 13.29 5.90
N PHE A 152 -10.65 12.45 5.73
CA PHE A 152 -9.98 12.27 4.45
C PHE A 152 -10.96 11.81 3.35
N ARG A 153 -11.78 10.79 3.62
CA ARG A 153 -12.77 10.29 2.65
C ARG A 153 -13.81 11.36 2.27
N ARG A 154 -14.22 12.18 3.23
CA ARG A 154 -15.13 13.31 2.97
C ARG A 154 -14.47 14.39 2.13
N ALA A 155 -13.19 14.70 2.37
CA ALA A 155 -12.44 15.64 1.55
C ALA A 155 -12.27 15.12 0.12
N LEU A 156 -11.86 13.86 -0.04
CA LEU A 156 -11.73 13.21 -1.35
C LEU A 156 -13.04 13.22 -2.15
N ALA A 157 -14.19 12.99 -1.48
CA ALA A 157 -15.50 13.03 -2.12
C ALA A 157 -15.91 14.44 -2.62
N LYS A 158 -15.19 15.50 -2.20
CA LYS A 158 -15.41 16.88 -2.67
C LYS A 158 -14.50 17.26 -3.84
N THR A 159 -13.66 16.34 -4.31
CA THR A 159 -12.79 16.51 -5.48
C THR A 159 -13.44 15.92 -6.74
N SER A 160 -12.85 16.21 -7.90
CA SER A 160 -13.21 15.57 -9.17
C SER A 160 -12.67 14.13 -9.30
N ILE A 161 -11.85 13.68 -8.35
CA ILE A 161 -11.09 12.44 -8.40
C ILE A 161 -12.02 11.23 -8.25
N GLN A 162 -12.02 10.36 -9.24
CA GLN A 162 -12.79 9.13 -9.26
C GLN A 162 -11.86 7.95 -8.92
N LEU A 163 -12.10 7.29 -7.79
CA LEU A 163 -11.34 6.10 -7.38
C LEU A 163 -12.26 4.89 -7.23
N PRO A 164 -11.78 3.68 -7.54
CA PRO A 164 -12.53 2.46 -7.28
C PRO A 164 -12.93 2.33 -5.80
N LYS A 165 -14.12 1.80 -5.56
CA LYS A 165 -14.65 1.63 -4.20
C LYS A 165 -13.66 0.92 -3.27
N GLY A 166 -13.38 1.53 -2.13
CA GLY A 166 -12.49 0.99 -1.11
C GLY A 166 -11.00 1.34 -1.28
N GLN A 167 -10.61 2.07 -2.33
CA GLN A 167 -9.20 2.43 -2.57
C GLN A 167 -8.77 3.80 -2.04
N ALA A 168 -9.66 4.60 -1.45
CA ALA A 168 -9.39 5.98 -1.08
C ALA A 168 -8.01 6.23 -0.42
N ALA A 169 -7.73 5.60 0.73
CA ALA A 169 -6.44 5.78 1.41
C ALA A 169 -5.30 4.96 0.78
N HIS A 170 -5.61 3.87 0.09
CA HIS A 170 -4.60 3.08 -0.60
C HIS A 170 -4.09 3.76 -1.87
N SER A 171 -4.90 4.64 -2.50
CA SER A 171 -4.47 5.40 -3.68
C SER A 171 -3.24 6.26 -3.38
N LEU A 172 -3.10 6.85 -2.19
CA LEU A 172 -1.92 7.63 -1.82
C LEU A 172 -0.63 6.80 -1.89
N ARG A 173 -0.68 5.58 -1.36
CA ARG A 173 0.45 4.64 -1.44
C ARG A 173 0.70 4.16 -2.87
N HIS A 174 -0.36 3.92 -3.64
CA HIS A 174 -0.23 3.59 -5.06
C HIS A 174 0.36 4.76 -5.84
N THR A 175 -0.06 5.99 -5.53
CA THR A 175 0.51 7.21 -6.12
C THR A 175 2.01 7.31 -5.88
N PHE A 176 2.46 7.19 -4.62
CA PHE A 176 3.89 7.16 -4.32
C PHE A 176 4.62 6.09 -5.14
N ALA A 177 4.11 4.86 -5.12
CA ALA A 177 4.78 3.74 -5.80
C ALA A 177 4.83 3.91 -7.32
N SER A 178 3.74 4.39 -7.94
CA SER A 178 3.66 4.62 -9.38
C SER A 178 4.60 5.74 -9.82
N HIS A 179 4.57 6.89 -9.14
CA HIS A 179 5.48 8.00 -9.42
C HIS A 179 6.94 7.62 -9.20
N PHE A 180 7.24 6.85 -8.14
CA PHE A 180 8.60 6.38 -7.87
C PHE A 180 9.15 5.55 -9.03
N ILE A 181 8.37 4.61 -9.57
CA ILE A 181 8.78 3.77 -10.70
C ILE A 181 8.83 4.56 -12.00
N GLN A 182 7.83 5.40 -12.28
CA GLN A 182 7.82 6.28 -13.47
C GLN A 182 9.01 7.25 -13.51
N SER A 183 9.50 7.65 -12.34
CA SER A 183 10.71 8.48 -12.20
C SER A 183 12.02 7.69 -12.25
N GLY A 184 12.00 6.42 -12.64
CA GLY A 184 13.20 5.58 -12.76
C GLY A 184 13.66 4.90 -11.47
N GLY A 185 12.83 4.91 -10.43
CA GLY A 185 13.14 4.25 -9.16
C GLY A 185 13.26 2.72 -9.29
N ASN A 186 14.22 2.13 -8.59
CA ASN A 186 14.44 0.70 -8.61
C ASN A 186 13.35 -0.08 -7.87
N ILE A 187 12.86 -1.17 -8.47
CA ILE A 187 11.75 -1.98 -7.94
C ILE A 187 12.09 -2.66 -6.59
N LEU A 188 13.33 -3.07 -6.37
CA LEU A 188 13.78 -3.66 -5.10
C LEU A 188 13.87 -2.60 -4.00
N THR A 189 14.26 -1.38 -4.35
CA THR A 189 14.23 -0.23 -3.44
C THR A 189 12.78 0.10 -3.06
N LEU A 190 11.86 0.12 -4.04
CA LEU A 190 10.44 0.32 -3.77
C LEU A 190 9.88 -0.76 -2.85
N GLN A 191 10.26 -2.04 -3.05
CA GLN A 191 9.85 -3.13 -2.15
C GLN A 191 10.24 -2.85 -0.70
N LYS A 192 11.48 -2.40 -0.46
CA LYS A 192 11.99 -2.05 0.88
C LYS A 192 11.22 -0.86 1.48
N ILE A 193 11.06 0.22 0.71
CA ILE A 193 10.31 1.42 1.14
C ILE A 193 8.87 1.07 1.53
N LEU A 194 8.20 0.27 0.71
CA LEU A 194 6.83 -0.14 0.98
C LEU A 194 6.71 -1.20 2.09
N GLY A 195 7.80 -1.91 2.42
CA GLY A 195 7.79 -3.01 3.39
C GLY A 195 6.97 -4.21 2.90
N HIS A 196 7.03 -4.51 1.61
CA HIS A 196 6.37 -5.68 1.03
C HIS A 196 7.13 -6.96 1.40
N SER A 197 6.40 -7.99 1.83
CA SER A 197 6.97 -9.27 2.24
C SER A 197 7.53 -10.09 1.06
N SER A 198 7.00 -9.89 -0.13
CA SER A 198 7.48 -10.53 -1.36
C SER A 198 7.64 -9.51 -2.49
N LEU A 199 8.55 -9.79 -3.40
CA LEU A 199 8.75 -8.98 -4.60
C LEU A 199 7.49 -8.98 -5.49
N ALA A 200 6.78 -10.10 -5.55
CA ALA A 200 5.54 -10.23 -6.31
C ALA A 200 4.51 -9.14 -5.98
N MET A 201 4.43 -8.71 -4.71
CA MET A 201 3.54 -7.60 -4.31
C MET A 201 3.96 -6.26 -4.94
N THR A 202 5.23 -6.09 -5.28
CA THR A 202 5.76 -4.85 -5.86
C THR A 202 5.78 -4.91 -7.38
N MET A 203 5.89 -6.12 -7.96
CA MET A 203 5.89 -6.33 -9.42
C MET A 203 4.66 -5.79 -10.14
N ARG A 204 3.56 -5.58 -9.42
CA ARG A 204 2.37 -4.91 -9.95
C ARG A 204 2.60 -3.47 -10.46
N TYR A 205 3.71 -2.84 -10.05
CA TYR A 205 4.13 -1.51 -10.55
C TYR A 205 5.17 -1.60 -11.66
N ALA A 206 5.72 -2.78 -11.95
CA ALA A 206 6.85 -2.94 -12.88
C ALA A 206 6.51 -2.47 -14.31
N HIS A 207 5.25 -2.63 -14.75
CA HIS A 207 4.79 -2.18 -16.06
C HIS A 207 4.80 -0.65 -16.23
N LEU A 208 4.97 0.12 -15.14
CA LEU A 208 5.09 1.58 -15.15
C LEU A 208 6.55 2.04 -15.32
N ALA A 209 7.52 1.11 -15.26
CA ALA A 209 8.91 1.44 -15.49
C ALA A 209 9.09 1.90 -16.94
N GLN A 210 9.87 2.96 -17.11
CA GLN A 210 10.36 3.34 -18.44
C GLN A 210 11.25 2.21 -18.96
N ASP A 211 11.28 2.03 -20.29
CA ASP A 211 12.14 1.05 -20.91
C ASP A 211 13.60 1.53 -20.83
N HIS A 212 14.33 1.01 -19.85
CA HIS A 212 15.72 1.38 -19.57
C HIS A 212 16.72 0.49 -20.32
N LEU A 213 16.36 -0.10 -21.46
CA LEU A 213 17.29 -0.90 -22.26
C LEU A 213 18.58 -0.11 -22.61
N VAL A 214 18.46 1.21 -22.77
CA VAL A 214 19.62 2.11 -22.94
C VAL A 214 20.56 2.07 -21.73
N ALA A 215 20.08 1.67 -20.56
CA ALA A 215 20.92 1.48 -19.38
C ALA A 215 22.03 0.42 -19.60
N ALA A 216 21.83 -0.53 -20.53
CA ALA A 216 22.87 -1.49 -20.89
C ALA A 216 24.16 -0.81 -21.42
N LEU A 217 24.03 0.34 -22.08
CA LEU A 217 25.17 1.14 -22.55
C LEU A 217 25.96 1.79 -21.41
N HIS A 218 25.28 2.07 -20.30
CA HIS A 218 25.86 2.76 -19.14
C HIS A 218 26.39 1.80 -18.08
N PHE A 219 25.78 0.63 -17.94
CA PHE A 219 26.11 -0.35 -16.89
C PHE A 219 26.81 -1.60 -17.43
N GLY A 220 26.96 -1.73 -18.76
CA GLY A 220 27.70 -2.82 -19.37
C GLY A 220 29.23 -2.68 -19.17
N PRO A 221 29.97 -3.79 -19.15
CA PRO A 221 31.43 -3.77 -18.94
C PRO A 221 32.21 -3.03 -20.05
N PHE A 222 31.63 -2.87 -21.23
CA PHE A 222 32.26 -2.16 -22.37
C PHE A 222 32.44 -0.66 -22.13
N ARG A 223 31.81 -0.07 -21.12
CA ARG A 223 32.04 1.33 -20.78
C ARG A 223 33.48 1.68 -20.42
N GLU A 224 34.22 0.73 -19.88
CA GLU A 224 35.59 0.90 -19.39
C GLU A 224 36.63 0.34 -20.33
N ILE A 225 36.20 -0.30 -21.43
CA ILE A 225 37.13 -0.86 -22.44
C ILE A 225 37.34 0.19 -23.53
N VAL A 226 38.52 0.78 -23.56
CA VAL A 226 38.97 1.62 -24.68
C VAL A 226 39.32 0.67 -25.82
N ILE A 227 38.58 0.71 -26.94
CA ILE A 227 38.85 -0.03 -28.17
C ILE A 227 39.75 0.82 -29.07
#